data_39781c139ce079228ef993b73b0a61b3
#
_entry.id   39781c139ce079228ef993b73b0a61b3
#
_cell.length_a   1.000
_cell.length_b   1.000
_cell.length_c   1.000
_cell.angle_alpha   90.00
_cell.angle_beta   90.00
_cell.angle_gamma   90.00
#
_symmetry.space_group_name_H-M   'P 1'
#
loop_
_entity.id
_entity.type
_entity.pdbx_description
1 polymer ?
#
loop_
_entity_poly.entity_id
_entity_poly.type
_entity_poly.pdbx_seq_one_letter_code
_entity_poly.pdbx_strand_id
1 'polypeptide(L)' 'MKVRIVQAGICLYEVEVKRAWYLPWATVYDGCLSWRGSFANAKKIKAKILEDYD' A
#
# COMPACT_ATOMS: atom_id res chain seq x y z
N MET A 1 -4.20 -3.11 12.09
CA MET A 1 -3.94 -3.15 10.65
C MET A 1 -2.45 -2.97 10.37
N LYS A 2 -1.94 -3.69 9.39
CA LYS A 2 -0.55 -3.56 8.97
C LYS A 2 -0.49 -3.03 7.54
N VAL A 3 0.51 -2.20 7.26
CA VAL A 3 0.72 -1.62 5.93
C VAL A 3 2.19 -1.81 5.58
N ARG A 4 2.45 -2.22 4.33
CA ARG A 4 3.83 -2.37 3.86
C ARG A 4 3.98 -1.83 2.45
N ILE A 5 5.21 -1.49 2.09
CA ILE A 5 5.57 -1.06 0.75
C ILE A 5 6.36 -2.20 0.09
N VAL A 6 5.94 -2.58 -1.11
CA VAL A 6 6.54 -3.70 -1.84
C VAL A 6 7.07 -3.19 -3.17
N GLN A 7 8.28 -3.60 -3.55
CA GLN A 7 8.84 -3.24 -4.83
C GLN A 7 8.16 -4.07 -5.93
N ALA A 8 7.54 -3.38 -6.89
CA ALA A 8 6.81 -4.00 -7.99
C ALA A 8 7.61 -4.02 -9.29
N GLY A 9 8.72 -3.29 -9.35
CA GLY A 9 9.59 -3.22 -10.53
C GLY A 9 10.72 -2.25 -10.29
N ILE A 10 11.47 -1.90 -11.33
CA ILE A 10 12.55 -0.92 -11.22
C ILE A 10 11.92 0.44 -10.95
N CYS A 11 12.23 1.02 -9.80
CA CYS A 11 11.70 2.31 -9.34
C CYS A 11 10.17 2.36 -9.23
N LEU A 12 9.51 1.19 -9.15
CA LEU A 12 8.07 1.10 -8.94
C LEU A 12 7.77 0.38 -7.63
N TYR A 13 6.84 0.94 -6.87
CA TYR A 13 6.44 0.39 -5.58
C TYR A 13 4.94 0.33 -5.48
N GLU A 14 4.45 -0.67 -4.75
CA GLU A 14 3.04 -0.84 -4.44
C GLU A 14 2.86 -0.81 -2.93
N VAL A 15 1.65 -0.44 -2.49
CA VAL A 15 1.30 -0.43 -1.07
C VAL A 15 0.34 -1.58 -0.82
N GLU A 16 0.66 -2.39 0.20
CA GLU A 16 -0.21 -3.50 0.61
C GLU A 16 -0.68 -3.30 2.03
N VAL A 17 -1.91 -3.70 2.30
CA VAL A 17 -2.50 -3.63 3.63
C VAL A 17 -2.96 -5.01 4.08
N LYS A 18 -2.84 -5.26 5.39
CA LYS A 18 -3.37 -6.45 6.03
C LYS A 18 -4.29 -5.99 7.16
N ARG A 19 -5.58 -6.14 6.96
CA ARG A 19 -6.60 -5.61 7.87
C ARG A 19 -6.74 -6.44 9.14
N ALA A 20 -6.46 -7.72 9.07
CA ALA A 20 -6.50 -8.62 10.22
C ALA A 20 -5.45 -9.71 10.03
N TRP A 21 -5.01 -10.32 11.15
CA TRP A 21 -3.95 -11.35 11.12
C TRP A 21 -4.33 -12.57 10.29
N TYR A 22 -5.62 -12.86 10.18
CA TYR A 22 -6.12 -14.03 9.44
C TYR A 22 -6.47 -13.70 7.98
N LEU A 23 -6.34 -12.44 7.56
CA LEU A 23 -6.61 -12.03 6.17
C LEU A 23 -5.32 -11.94 5.38
N PRO A 24 -5.36 -12.22 4.06
CA PRO A 24 -4.18 -12.04 3.22
C PRO A 24 -3.86 -10.56 3.01
N TRP A 25 -2.64 -10.28 2.58
CA TRP A 25 -2.26 -8.95 2.16
C TRP A 25 -3.05 -8.57 0.90
N ALA A 26 -3.54 -7.35 0.88
CA ALA A 26 -4.29 -6.81 -0.27
C ALA A 26 -3.59 -5.57 -0.79
N THR A 27 -3.44 -5.48 -2.11
CA THR A 27 -2.82 -4.33 -2.76
C THR A 27 -3.81 -3.17 -2.80
N VAL A 28 -3.33 -1.96 -2.57
CA VAL A 28 -4.14 -0.75 -2.71
C VAL A 28 -4.40 -0.51 -4.19
N TYR A 29 -5.66 -0.22 -4.54
CA TYR A 29 -6.06 0.05 -5.91
C TYR A 29 -6.35 1.53 -6.12
N ASP A 30 -6.04 2.00 -7.32
CA ASP A 30 -6.43 3.32 -7.80
C ASP A 30 -7.39 3.10 -8.98
N GLY A 31 -8.69 3.14 -8.69
CA GLY A 31 -9.70 2.75 -9.67
C GLY A 31 -9.70 1.25 -9.90
N CYS A 32 -9.52 0.84 -11.16
CA CYS A 32 -9.50 -0.57 -11.54
C CYS A 32 -8.11 -1.20 -11.56
N LEU A 33 -7.06 -0.41 -11.34
CA LEU A 33 -5.68 -0.87 -11.42
C LEU A 33 -4.99 -0.78 -10.06
N SER A 34 -4.05 -1.68 -9.79
CA SER A 34 -3.22 -1.58 -8.59
C SER A 34 -2.42 -0.29 -8.64
N TRP A 35 -2.40 0.43 -7.51
CA TRP A 35 -1.59 1.64 -7.44
C TRP A 35 -0.10 1.29 -7.53
N ARG A 36 0.63 2.02 -8.36
CA ARG A 36 2.08 1.92 -8.48
C ARG A 36 2.67 3.31 -8.59
N GLY A 37 3.84 3.50 -8.03
CA GLY A 37 4.50 4.79 -8.08
C GLY A 37 5.84 4.78 -7.37
N SER A 38 6.41 5.98 -7.14
CA SER A 38 7.70 6.14 -6.49
C SER A 38 7.62 5.77 -5.01
N PHE A 39 8.78 5.49 -4.42
CA PHE A 39 8.86 5.18 -2.99
C PHE A 39 8.35 6.33 -2.12
N ALA A 40 8.64 7.57 -2.50
CA ALA A 40 8.16 8.74 -1.76
C ALA A 40 6.64 8.80 -1.74
N ASN A 41 5.99 8.54 -2.89
CA ASN A 41 4.53 8.51 -2.98
C ASN A 41 3.95 7.33 -2.21
N ALA A 42 4.61 6.17 -2.25
CA ALA A 42 4.19 5.01 -1.48
C ALA A 42 4.20 5.31 0.02
N LYS A 43 5.22 6.01 0.50
CA LYS A 43 5.28 6.44 1.91
C LYS A 43 4.12 7.37 2.27
N LYS A 44 3.75 8.28 1.38
CA LYS A 44 2.62 9.19 1.61
C LYS A 44 1.31 8.42 1.71
N ILE A 45 1.10 7.46 0.83
CA ILE A 45 -0.11 6.62 0.85
C ILE A 45 -0.15 5.80 2.14
N LYS A 46 0.97 5.19 2.52
CA LYS A 46 1.06 4.43 3.77
C LYS A 46 0.70 5.29 4.97
N ALA A 47 1.26 6.49 5.07
CA ALA A 47 0.99 7.39 6.17
C ALA A 47 -0.49 7.79 6.22
N LYS A 48 -1.08 8.06 5.06
CA LYS A 48 -2.49 8.43 4.96
C LYS A 48 -3.40 7.29 5.40
N ILE A 49 -3.11 6.07 4.99
CA ILE A 49 -3.89 4.90 5.38
C ILE A 49 -3.85 4.71 6.90
N LEU A 50 -2.65 4.80 7.49
CA LEU A 50 -2.50 4.65 8.94
C LEU A 50 -3.18 5.78 9.71
N GLU A 51 -3.16 7.00 9.16
CA GLU A 51 -3.83 8.15 9.76
C GLU A 51 -5.35 8.00 9.72
N ASP A 52 -5.90 7.62 8.56
CA ASP A 52 -7.35 7.48 8.38
C ASP A 52 -7.91 6.31 9.19
N TYR A 53 -7.12 5.30 9.45
CA TYR A 53 -7.56 4.10 10.17
C TYR A 53 -7.73 4.36 11.67
N ASP A 54 -6.90 5.22 12.22
CA ASP A 54 -7.00 5.59 13.63
C ASP A 54 -8.13 6.58 13.86
#